data_24b72bd59a51be5623aa7690dcb31d40
#
_entry.id   24b72bd59a51be5623aa7690dcb31d40
#
_cell.length_a   1.000
_cell.length_b   1.000
_cell.length_c   1.000
_cell.angle_alpha   90.00
_cell.angle_beta   90.00
_cell.angle_gamma   90.00
#
_symmetry.space_group_name_H-M   'P 1'
#
loop_
_entity.id
_entity.type
_entity.pdbx_description
1 polymer ?
#
loop_
_entity_poly.entity_id
_entity_poly.type
_entity_poly.pdbx_seq_one_letter_code
_entity_poly.pdbx_strand_id
1 'polypeptide(L)'
;MAFVCSATWVAKEGSAHIVAEALKHLSPASRTEEGNIYYQAYQSAEDPNTFRIFEVYRDEAAFKAHAEYEHFKEWALGQAIPALELRQRDFYETLDY
;
A
#
# COMPACT_ATOMS: atom_id res chain seq x y z
N MET A 1 -9.72 -18.08 -4.29
CA MET A 1 -8.75 -17.51 -3.33
C MET A 1 -8.40 -16.10 -3.75
N ALA A 2 -8.34 -15.21 -2.79
CA ALA A 2 -7.99 -13.82 -3.06
C ALA A 2 -6.47 -13.65 -2.99
N PHE A 3 -5.97 -12.62 -3.67
CA PHE A 3 -4.54 -12.30 -3.73
C PHE A 3 -4.21 -11.24 -2.69
N VAL A 4 -3.21 -11.51 -1.87
CA VAL A 4 -2.82 -10.64 -0.75
C VAL A 4 -1.44 -10.03 -1.02
N CYS A 5 -1.33 -8.72 -0.83
CA CYS A 5 -0.05 -8.01 -0.78
C CYS A 5 0.13 -7.44 0.62
N SER A 6 1.18 -7.85 1.29
CA SER A 6 1.56 -7.31 2.59
C SER A 6 2.80 -6.44 2.37
N ALA A 7 2.64 -5.13 2.45
CA ALA A 7 3.71 -4.19 2.14
C ALA A 7 4.32 -3.59 3.42
N THR A 8 5.62 -3.41 3.39
CA THR A 8 6.36 -2.69 4.44
C THR A 8 7.06 -1.50 3.79
N TRP A 9 6.77 -0.31 4.29
CA TRP A 9 7.36 0.94 3.83
C TRP A 9 8.06 1.61 4.99
N VAL A 10 9.37 1.82 4.89
CA VAL A 10 10.12 2.56 5.90
C VAL A 10 10.56 3.89 5.30
N ALA A 11 10.09 4.98 5.90
CA ALA A 11 10.41 6.33 5.43
C ALA A 11 11.85 6.70 5.77
N LYS A 12 12.47 7.49 4.88
CA LYS A 12 13.72 8.15 5.19
C LYS A 12 13.53 9.05 6.40
N GLU A 13 14.58 9.25 7.18
CA GLU A 13 14.54 10.12 8.36
C GLU A 13 13.99 11.50 7.95
N GLY A 14 13.01 11.97 8.70
CA GLY A 14 12.37 13.26 8.44
C GLY A 14 11.30 13.24 7.35
N SER A 15 11.00 12.07 6.75
CA SER A 15 10.06 11.97 5.64
C SER A 15 8.78 11.20 5.96
N ALA A 16 8.58 10.80 7.21
CA ALA A 16 7.38 10.04 7.59
C ALA A 16 6.08 10.79 7.27
N HIS A 17 6.09 12.12 7.39
CA HIS A 17 4.89 12.92 7.11
C HIS A 17 4.49 12.83 5.63
N ILE A 18 5.45 12.68 4.72
CA ILE A 18 5.18 12.53 3.28
C ILE A 18 4.48 11.20 3.02
N VAL A 19 4.97 10.13 3.66
CA VAL A 19 4.38 8.81 3.52
C VAL A 19 2.97 8.76 4.11
N ALA A 20 2.80 9.36 5.30
CA ALA A 20 1.49 9.41 5.94
C ALA A 20 0.47 10.17 5.10
N GLU A 21 0.86 11.30 4.52
CA GLU A 21 -0.03 12.09 3.67
C GLU A 21 -0.40 11.32 2.39
N ALA A 22 0.58 10.64 1.78
CA ALA A 22 0.30 9.82 0.60
C ALA A 22 -0.70 8.71 0.90
N LEU A 23 -0.55 8.03 2.03
CA LEU A 23 -1.45 6.95 2.42
C LEU A 23 -2.85 7.46 2.74
N LYS A 24 -2.97 8.70 3.21
CA LYS A 24 -4.26 9.34 3.46
C LYS A 24 -5.07 9.47 2.18
N HIS A 25 -4.40 9.69 1.04
CA HIS A 25 -5.05 9.77 -0.27
C HIS A 25 -5.18 8.40 -0.93
N LEU A 26 -4.16 7.56 -0.82
CA LEU A 26 -4.15 6.22 -1.43
C LEU A 26 -5.24 5.32 -0.85
N SER A 27 -5.47 5.39 0.45
CA SER A 27 -6.36 4.44 1.10
C SER A 27 -7.79 4.52 0.60
N PRO A 28 -8.47 5.70 0.63
CA PRO A 28 -9.84 5.76 0.12
C PRO A 28 -9.90 5.51 -1.38
N ALA A 29 -8.92 5.99 -2.15
CA ALA A 29 -8.92 5.80 -3.60
C ALA A 29 -8.74 4.33 -3.98
N SER A 30 -7.85 3.62 -3.30
CA SER A 30 -7.62 2.20 -3.57
C SER A 30 -8.86 1.36 -3.29
N ARG A 31 -9.64 1.75 -2.30
CA ARG A 31 -10.87 1.05 -1.95
C ARG A 31 -11.96 1.20 -3.02
N THR A 32 -11.83 2.16 -3.93
CA THR A 32 -12.77 2.32 -5.05
C THR A 32 -12.42 1.45 -6.24
N GLU A 33 -11.25 0.84 -6.27
CA GLU A 33 -10.85 -0.03 -7.39
C GLU A 33 -11.73 -1.26 -7.46
N GLU A 34 -12.15 -1.63 -8.67
CA GLU A 34 -13.09 -2.72 -8.87
C GLU A 34 -12.61 -4.03 -8.24
N GLY A 35 -11.34 -4.32 -8.37
CA GLY A 35 -10.79 -5.58 -7.86
C GLY A 35 -10.26 -5.54 -6.45
N ASN A 36 -10.34 -4.39 -5.75
CA ASN A 36 -9.87 -4.29 -4.38
C ASN A 36 -10.93 -4.79 -3.40
N ILE A 37 -10.54 -5.71 -2.52
CA ILE A 37 -11.42 -6.26 -1.49
C ILE A 37 -11.15 -5.55 -0.16
N TYR A 38 -9.87 -5.26 0.13
CA TYR A 38 -9.48 -4.66 1.41
C TYR A 38 -8.19 -3.88 1.23
N TYR A 39 -8.10 -2.75 1.88
CA TYR A 39 -6.89 -1.93 1.85
C TYR A 39 -6.79 -1.21 3.19
N GLN A 40 -5.77 -1.54 3.99
CA GLN A 40 -5.59 -0.92 5.28
C GLN A 40 -4.13 -0.60 5.52
N ALA A 41 -3.83 0.69 5.65
CA ALA A 41 -2.51 1.17 6.05
C ALA A 41 -2.47 1.32 7.56
N TYR A 42 -1.30 1.06 8.14
CA TYR A 42 -1.09 1.27 9.57
C TYR A 42 0.38 1.57 9.82
N GLN A 43 0.65 2.16 10.96
CA GLN A 43 1.97 2.66 11.31
C GLN A 43 2.42 1.97 12.60
N SER A 44 3.73 1.69 12.70
CA SER A 44 4.28 1.09 13.90
C SER A 44 4.04 2.00 15.11
N ALA A 45 3.64 1.41 16.22
CA ALA A 45 3.45 2.16 17.47
C ALA A 45 4.79 2.55 18.10
N GLU A 46 5.88 1.93 17.66
CA GLU A 46 7.22 2.12 18.24
C GLU A 46 8.17 2.88 17.33
N ASP A 47 7.96 2.82 16.01
CA ASP A 47 8.83 3.46 15.03
C ASP A 47 7.98 4.26 14.04
N PRO A 48 7.94 5.60 14.17
CA PRO A 48 7.10 6.44 13.32
C PRO A 48 7.50 6.41 11.85
N ASN A 49 8.64 5.87 11.49
CA ASN A 49 9.07 5.77 10.09
C ASN A 49 8.59 4.49 9.42
N THR A 50 8.08 3.53 10.18
CA THR A 50 7.66 2.23 9.65
C THR A 50 6.15 2.18 9.45
N PHE A 51 5.75 1.95 8.20
CA PHE A 51 4.35 1.80 7.79
C PHE A 51 4.15 0.43 7.18
N ARG A 52 2.95 -0.12 7.37
CA ARG A 52 2.55 -1.37 6.75
C ARG A 52 1.23 -1.15 6.02
N ILE A 53 1.03 -1.91 4.94
CA ILE A 53 -0.24 -1.87 4.20
C ILE A 53 -0.67 -3.31 3.97
N PHE A 54 -1.88 -3.65 4.40
CA PHE A 54 -2.47 -4.95 4.13
C PHE A 54 -3.50 -4.77 3.03
N GLU A 55 -3.25 -5.42 1.88
CA GLU A 55 -4.07 -5.26 0.68
C GLU A 55 -4.57 -6.61 0.20
N VAL A 56 -5.85 -6.68 -0.11
CA VAL A 56 -6.45 -7.90 -0.65
C VAL A 56 -7.16 -7.55 -1.95
N TYR A 57 -6.88 -8.32 -2.99
CA TYR A 57 -7.46 -8.14 -4.32
C TYR A 57 -8.16 -9.41 -4.75
N ARG A 58 -9.16 -9.28 -5.63
CA ARG A 58 -9.92 -10.40 -6.16
C ARG A 58 -8.99 -11.47 -6.76
N ASP A 59 -7.95 -11.05 -7.46
CA ASP A 59 -6.95 -11.92 -8.08
C ASP A 59 -5.67 -11.12 -8.35
N GLU A 60 -4.66 -11.79 -8.86
CA GLU A 60 -3.37 -11.14 -9.15
C GLU A 60 -3.52 -10.07 -10.24
N ALA A 61 -4.40 -10.28 -11.21
CA ALA A 61 -4.61 -9.31 -12.28
C ALA A 61 -5.14 -7.99 -11.71
N ALA A 62 -6.03 -8.05 -10.72
CA ALA A 62 -6.55 -6.87 -10.05
C ALA A 62 -5.45 -6.14 -9.26
N PHE A 63 -4.53 -6.88 -8.65
CA PHE A 63 -3.38 -6.27 -7.97
C PHE A 63 -2.49 -5.56 -8.98
N LYS A 64 -2.22 -6.18 -10.13
CA LYS A 64 -1.41 -5.53 -11.17
C LYS A 64 -2.08 -4.29 -11.72
N ALA A 65 -3.42 -4.34 -11.88
CA ALA A 65 -4.19 -3.18 -12.33
C ALA A 65 -4.11 -2.02 -11.35
N HIS A 66 -3.94 -2.30 -10.05
CA HIS A 66 -3.78 -1.27 -9.02
C HIS A 66 -2.68 -0.26 -9.38
N ALA A 67 -1.57 -0.73 -9.93
CA ALA A 67 -0.43 0.12 -10.28
C ALA A 67 -0.71 1.03 -11.48
N GLU A 68 -1.78 0.78 -12.24
CA GLU A 68 -2.13 1.56 -13.42
C GLU A 68 -3.10 2.71 -13.13
N TYR A 69 -3.68 2.75 -11.93
CA TYR A 69 -4.59 3.84 -11.54
C TYR A 69 -3.81 5.13 -11.29
N GLU A 70 -4.43 6.27 -11.61
CA GLU A 70 -3.80 7.58 -11.42
C GLU A 70 -3.42 7.84 -9.97
N HIS A 71 -4.25 7.42 -9.01
CA HIS A 71 -3.93 7.65 -7.61
C HIS A 71 -2.67 6.91 -7.18
N PHE A 72 -2.37 5.73 -7.76
CA PHE A 72 -1.13 5.04 -7.46
C PHE A 72 0.06 5.82 -8.02
N LYS A 73 -0.06 6.29 -9.27
CA LYS A 73 1.02 7.03 -9.92
C LYS A 73 1.31 8.34 -9.20
N GLU A 74 0.27 9.03 -8.80
CA GLU A 74 0.40 10.34 -8.14
C GLU A 74 0.94 10.20 -6.72
N TRP A 75 0.34 9.35 -5.91
CA TRP A 75 0.62 9.31 -4.47
C TRP A 75 1.66 8.27 -4.08
N ALA A 76 1.67 7.10 -4.73
CA ALA A 76 2.69 6.09 -4.43
C ALA A 76 3.98 6.40 -5.17
N LEU A 77 3.95 6.40 -6.50
CA LEU A 77 5.16 6.63 -7.30
C LEU A 77 5.67 8.06 -7.17
N GLY A 78 4.77 9.03 -7.11
CA GLY A 78 5.13 10.45 -7.11
C GLY A 78 5.51 11.00 -5.75
N GLN A 79 5.03 10.43 -4.66
CA GLN A 79 5.23 10.99 -3.32
C GLN A 79 5.83 9.99 -2.34
N ALA A 80 5.15 8.88 -2.06
CA ALA A 80 5.56 7.97 -0.99
C ALA A 80 6.87 7.26 -1.32
N ILE A 81 6.94 6.59 -2.46
CA ILE A 81 8.08 5.73 -2.79
C ILE A 81 9.41 6.48 -2.81
N PRO A 82 9.50 7.69 -3.40
CA PRO A 82 10.74 8.46 -3.33
C PRO A 82 11.16 8.84 -1.90
N ALA A 83 10.22 8.84 -0.96
CA ALA A 83 10.49 9.17 0.44
C ALA A 83 10.88 7.95 1.29
N LEU A 84 10.95 6.76 0.68
CA LEU A 84 11.25 5.53 1.41
C LEU A 84 12.73 5.18 1.33
N GLU A 85 13.26 4.66 2.44
CA GLU A 85 14.57 4.02 2.42
C GLU A 85 14.43 2.52 2.24
N LEU A 86 13.23 1.94 2.51
CA LEU A 86 12.97 0.52 2.32
C LEU A 86 11.55 0.33 1.83
N ARG A 87 11.41 -0.52 0.83
CA ARG A 87 10.10 -0.94 0.32
C ARG A 87 10.17 -2.45 0.11
N GLN A 88 9.33 -3.17 0.85
CA GLN A 88 9.26 -4.63 0.75
C GLN A 88 7.81 -5.04 0.55
N ARG A 89 7.59 -6.06 -0.28
CA ARG A 89 6.25 -6.60 -0.52
C ARG A 89 6.33 -8.11 -0.45
N ASP A 90 5.40 -8.71 0.28
CA ASP A 90 5.25 -10.15 0.38
C ASP A 90 3.87 -10.51 -0.13
N PHE A 91 3.77 -11.58 -0.91
CA PHE A 91 2.54 -11.97 -1.59
C PHE A 91 2.03 -13.30 -1.05
N TYR A 92 0.71 -13.38 -0.92
CA TYR A 92 0.06 -14.54 -0.36
C TYR A 92 -1.28 -14.76 -1.05
N GLU A 93 -1.89 -15.88 -0.80
CA GLU A 93 -3.27 -16.15 -1.21
C GLU A 93 -4.07 -16.49 0.03
N THR A 94 -5.33 -16.02 0.07
CA THR A 94 -6.20 -16.35 1.20
C THR A 94 -6.56 -17.83 1.15
N LEU A 95 -6.77 -18.40 2.32
CA LEU A 95 -7.33 -19.74 2.42
C LEU A 95 -8.86 -19.63 2.37
N ASP A 96 -9.51 -20.63 1.80
CA ASP A 96 -10.96 -20.57 1.58
C ASP A 96 -11.77 -21.11 2.77
N TYR A 97 -11.29 -20.79 3.98
CA TYR A 97 -12.04 -21.11 5.19
C TYR A 97 -11.83 -20.08 6.27
#